data_e080ecc36432f8433d7085ca8dd43ee2
#
_entry.id   e080ecc36432f8433d7085ca8dd43ee2
#
_cell.length_a   1.000
_cell.length_b   1.000
_cell.length_c   1.000
_cell.angle_alpha   90.00
_cell.angle_beta   90.00
_cell.angle_gamma   90.00
#
_symmetry.space_group_name_H-M   'P 1'
#
loop_
_entity.id
_entity.type
_entity.pdbx_description
1 polymer ?
#
loop_
_entity_poly.entity_id
_entity_poly.type
_entity_poly.pdbx_seq_one_letter_code
_entity_poly.pdbx_strand_id
1 'polypeptide(L)'
;FWVCPLIIESLKIDHQSAIKKFEYLKKIFPKKVAILHGKIEANEREKILKDFLNNKYSILVSTTIIEVGIDFPNANLIVIENANKFGLSQLHQLRGRVGRGKKQATCILIFKSNLSENARKRISILKKSNDGFFISEEDMKLRGFGDLLGFKQSGVKYFRLADPIQNKDLFELAEQEVKRIEKNEKNLSKFKTLIKLYDQAEIINDLA
;
A
#
# COMPACT_ATOMS: atom_id res chain seq x y z
N PHE A 1 9.77 -16.58 -1.04
CA PHE A 1 8.83 -15.92 -0.16
C PHE A 1 7.45 -15.91 -0.81
N TRP A 2 6.40 -16.34 -0.12
CA TRP A 2 5.04 -16.45 -0.64
C TRP A 2 4.08 -15.60 0.18
N VAL A 3 3.44 -14.62 -0.45
CA VAL A 3 2.55 -13.66 0.21
C VAL A 3 1.10 -13.94 -0.18
N CYS A 4 0.25 -14.14 0.81
CA CYS A 4 -1.20 -14.22 0.66
C CYS A 4 -1.84 -12.91 1.16
N PRO A 5 -2.82 -12.32 0.47
CA PRO A 5 -3.45 -11.08 0.89
C PRO A 5 -4.19 -11.25 2.22
N LEU A 6 -4.20 -10.20 3.03
CA LEU A 6 -5.10 -10.06 4.17
C LEU A 6 -6.28 -9.18 3.73
N ILE A 7 -7.50 -9.72 3.66
CA ILE A 7 -8.70 -8.95 3.32
C ILE A 7 -9.38 -8.55 4.63
N ILE A 8 -9.51 -7.26 4.88
CA ILE A 8 -10.02 -6.70 6.16
C ILE A 8 -11.44 -7.21 6.47
N GLU A 9 -12.27 -7.45 5.45
CA GLU A 9 -13.65 -7.92 5.62
C GLU A 9 -13.78 -9.40 6.00
N SER A 10 -12.72 -10.18 5.93
CA SER A 10 -12.78 -11.63 6.24
C SER A 10 -11.49 -12.18 6.81
N LEU A 11 -11.03 -11.64 7.94
CA LEU A 11 -9.87 -12.13 8.69
C LEU A 11 -9.82 -13.66 8.84
N LYS A 12 -10.98 -14.33 8.89
CA LYS A 12 -11.09 -15.78 8.95
C LYS A 12 -10.75 -16.47 7.62
N ILE A 13 -11.16 -15.89 6.47
CA ILE A 13 -10.98 -16.50 5.14
C ILE A 13 -9.53 -16.37 4.68
N ASP A 14 -8.88 -15.26 4.95
CA ASP A 14 -7.51 -15.00 4.50
C ASP A 14 -6.47 -15.76 5.32
N HIS A 15 -6.71 -15.88 6.62
CA HIS A 15 -5.93 -16.76 7.47
C HIS A 15 -6.02 -18.21 6.96
N GLN A 16 -7.22 -18.65 6.56
CA GLN A 16 -7.41 -19.96 5.94
C GLN A 16 -6.70 -20.11 4.61
N SER A 17 -6.59 -19.05 3.79
CA SER A 17 -5.89 -19.10 2.50
C SER A 17 -4.39 -19.31 2.69
N ALA A 18 -3.77 -18.60 3.63
CA ALA A 18 -2.35 -18.78 3.95
C ALA A 18 -2.06 -20.17 4.54
N ILE A 19 -2.94 -20.66 5.43
CA ILE A 19 -2.81 -22.01 6.00
C ILE A 19 -2.96 -23.08 4.89
N LYS A 20 -3.98 -22.98 4.04
CA LYS A 20 -4.17 -23.91 2.92
C LYS A 20 -2.95 -23.93 1.99
N LYS A 21 -2.38 -22.77 1.69
CA LYS A 21 -1.18 -22.65 0.88
C LYS A 21 0.02 -23.29 1.58
N PHE A 22 0.18 -23.03 2.87
CA PHE A 22 1.24 -23.63 3.68
C PHE A 22 1.14 -25.15 3.66
N GLU A 23 -0.05 -25.73 3.93
CA GLU A 23 -0.27 -27.18 3.93
C GLU A 23 -0.02 -27.79 2.54
N TYR A 24 -0.45 -27.12 1.48
CA TYR A 24 -0.18 -27.55 0.11
C TYR A 24 1.33 -27.59 -0.17
N LEU A 25 2.04 -26.49 0.14
CA LEU A 25 3.50 -26.43 -0.11
C LEU A 25 4.29 -27.38 0.80
N LYS A 26 3.85 -27.60 2.04
CA LYS A 26 4.47 -28.52 2.98
C LYS A 26 4.39 -29.97 2.49
N LYS A 27 3.33 -30.37 1.77
CA LYS A 27 3.23 -31.69 1.14
C LYS A 27 4.25 -31.86 0.03
N ILE A 28 4.50 -30.79 -0.77
CA ILE A 28 5.45 -30.84 -1.90
C ILE A 28 6.90 -30.70 -1.42
N PHE A 29 7.13 -29.85 -0.41
CA PHE A 29 8.46 -29.55 0.12
C PHE A 29 8.53 -29.83 1.63
N PRO A 30 8.59 -31.10 2.04
CA PRO A 30 8.60 -31.46 3.46
C PRO A 30 9.77 -30.81 4.20
N LYS A 31 9.51 -30.31 5.41
CA LYS A 31 10.49 -29.65 6.30
C LYS A 31 11.16 -28.39 5.74
N LYS A 32 10.74 -27.88 4.57
CA LYS A 32 11.32 -26.70 3.91
C LYS A 32 10.43 -25.48 3.96
N VAL A 33 9.21 -25.60 4.48
CA VAL A 33 8.20 -24.53 4.49
C VAL A 33 7.90 -24.08 5.90
N ALA A 34 7.87 -22.78 6.11
CA ALA A 34 7.36 -22.17 7.33
C ALA A 34 6.17 -21.24 7.01
N ILE A 35 5.34 -20.97 8.00
CA ILE A 35 4.21 -20.02 7.89
C ILE A 35 4.37 -18.90 8.91
N LEU A 36 3.96 -17.68 8.51
CA LEU A 36 3.96 -16.51 9.36
C LEU A 36 2.65 -15.71 9.18
N HIS A 37 1.92 -15.51 10.28
CA HIS A 37 0.66 -14.76 10.28
C HIS A 37 0.45 -14.05 11.61
N GLY A 38 -0.53 -13.13 11.69
CA GLY A 38 -0.72 -12.24 12.83
C GLY A 38 -1.12 -12.89 14.15
N LYS A 39 -1.54 -14.15 14.13
CA LYS A 39 -1.90 -14.88 15.36
C LYS A 39 -0.70 -15.59 16.02
N ILE A 40 0.48 -15.56 15.38
CA ILE A 40 1.69 -16.15 15.94
C ILE A 40 2.27 -15.18 16.98
N GLU A 41 2.61 -15.70 18.14
CA GLU A 41 3.23 -14.92 19.20
C GLU A 41 4.59 -14.33 18.79
N ALA A 42 4.98 -13.21 19.40
CA ALA A 42 6.16 -12.46 19.03
C ALA A 42 7.45 -13.31 19.05
N ASN A 43 7.64 -14.11 20.11
CA ASN A 43 8.81 -14.96 20.28
C ASN A 43 8.90 -16.06 19.22
N GLU A 44 7.78 -16.68 18.89
CA GLU A 44 7.72 -17.71 17.86
C GLU A 44 7.94 -17.10 16.46
N ARG A 45 7.38 -15.92 16.21
CA ARG A 45 7.61 -15.15 14.99
C ARG A 45 9.08 -14.87 14.76
N GLU A 46 9.77 -14.37 15.79
CA GLU A 46 11.20 -14.06 15.72
C GLU A 46 12.02 -15.33 15.43
N LYS A 47 11.70 -16.45 16.06
CA LYS A 47 12.33 -17.74 15.81
C LYS A 47 12.16 -18.21 14.36
N ILE A 48 10.92 -18.15 13.83
CA ILE A 48 10.63 -18.53 12.44
C ILE A 48 11.44 -17.66 11.47
N LEU A 49 11.51 -16.35 11.71
CA LEU A 49 12.27 -15.42 10.89
C LEU A 49 13.78 -15.71 10.93
N LYS A 50 14.33 -15.93 12.10
CA LYS A 50 15.75 -16.33 12.25
C LYS A 50 16.04 -17.66 11.52
N ASP A 51 15.17 -18.65 11.67
CA ASP A 51 15.29 -19.95 11.00
C ASP A 51 15.22 -19.80 9.47
N PHE A 52 14.38 -18.89 8.96
CA PHE A 52 14.30 -18.60 7.53
C PHE A 52 15.56 -17.86 7.02
N LEU A 53 16.03 -16.84 7.73
CA LEU A 53 17.26 -16.14 7.40
C LEU A 53 18.49 -17.06 7.41
N ASN A 54 18.52 -18.06 8.29
CA ASN A 54 19.55 -19.07 8.37
C ASN A 54 19.37 -20.23 7.34
N ASN A 55 18.46 -20.09 6.38
CA ASN A 55 18.17 -21.06 5.33
C ASN A 55 17.67 -22.44 5.83
N LYS A 56 17.18 -22.53 7.07
CA LYS A 56 16.55 -23.75 7.59
C LYS A 56 15.23 -24.03 6.83
N TYR A 57 14.50 -22.98 6.50
CA TYR A 57 13.35 -23.02 5.60
C TYR A 57 13.70 -22.38 4.26
N SER A 58 13.28 -23.01 3.16
CA SER A 58 13.47 -22.49 1.81
C SER A 58 12.27 -21.66 1.34
N ILE A 59 11.11 -21.88 1.95
CA ILE A 59 9.85 -21.20 1.61
C ILE A 59 9.24 -20.64 2.89
N LEU A 60 8.92 -19.35 2.87
CA LEU A 60 8.13 -18.68 3.92
C LEU A 60 6.80 -18.26 3.31
N VAL A 61 5.70 -18.83 3.81
CA VAL A 61 4.33 -18.41 3.49
C VAL A 61 3.91 -17.36 4.50
N SER A 62 3.39 -16.24 4.06
CA SER A 62 2.99 -15.16 4.96
C SER A 62 1.74 -14.44 4.52
N THR A 63 1.01 -13.90 5.48
CA THR A 63 0.06 -12.81 5.25
C THR A 63 0.79 -11.46 5.22
N THR A 64 0.12 -10.36 4.86
CA THR A 64 0.67 -9.01 4.69
C THR A 64 1.37 -8.40 5.92
N ILE A 65 1.32 -9.05 7.07
CA ILE A 65 1.91 -8.59 8.34
C ILE A 65 3.43 -8.34 8.28
N ILE A 66 4.11 -8.84 7.24
CA ILE A 66 5.56 -8.65 7.05
C ILE A 66 5.89 -7.36 6.27
N GLU A 67 4.94 -6.44 6.12
CA GLU A 67 5.15 -5.19 5.38
C GLU A 67 6.23 -4.29 6.02
N VAL A 68 6.47 -4.41 7.33
CA VAL A 68 7.32 -3.44 8.05
C VAL A 68 8.60 -4.08 8.58
N GLY A 69 9.75 -3.59 8.07
CA GLY A 69 11.03 -3.65 8.78
C GLY A 69 11.88 -4.91 8.61
N ILE A 70 11.45 -5.97 7.90
CA ILE A 70 12.25 -7.18 7.75
C ILE A 70 12.67 -7.38 6.30
N ASP A 71 13.98 -7.45 6.08
CA ASP A 71 14.57 -7.76 4.79
C ASP A 71 14.97 -9.23 4.71
N PHE A 72 14.81 -9.80 3.53
CA PHE A 72 15.19 -11.18 3.24
C PHE A 72 16.30 -11.23 2.20
N PRO A 73 17.57 -10.96 2.59
CA PRO A 73 18.70 -10.89 1.64
C PRO A 73 18.94 -12.22 0.91
N ASN A 74 18.56 -13.34 1.52
CA ASN A 74 18.69 -14.69 0.95
C ASN A 74 17.52 -15.07 0.04
N ALA A 75 16.41 -14.30 0.07
CA ALA A 75 15.25 -14.57 -0.77
C ALA A 75 15.41 -13.90 -2.14
N ASN A 76 15.44 -14.69 -3.19
CA ASN A 76 15.53 -14.23 -4.58
C ASN A 76 14.21 -14.36 -5.35
N LEU A 77 13.17 -14.89 -4.73
CA LEU A 77 11.85 -15.04 -5.32
C LEU A 77 10.78 -14.61 -4.34
N ILE A 78 9.88 -13.74 -4.81
CA ILE A 78 8.62 -13.43 -4.11
C ILE A 78 7.44 -13.77 -5.02
N VAL A 79 6.45 -14.46 -4.47
CA VAL A 79 5.17 -14.75 -5.13
C VAL A 79 4.07 -14.05 -4.36
N ILE A 80 3.30 -13.20 -5.02
CA ILE A 80 2.20 -12.45 -4.41
C ILE A 80 0.88 -12.98 -4.99
N GLU A 81 0.10 -13.66 -4.16
CA GLU A 81 -1.21 -14.17 -4.56
C GLU A 81 -2.28 -13.07 -4.52
N ASN A 82 -3.23 -13.14 -5.45
CA ASN A 82 -4.29 -12.14 -5.61
C ASN A 82 -3.74 -10.70 -5.62
N ALA A 83 -2.69 -10.47 -6.40
CA ALA A 83 -1.99 -9.18 -6.48
C ALA A 83 -2.92 -8.00 -6.78
N ASN A 84 -4.06 -8.23 -7.42
CA ASN A 84 -5.10 -7.24 -7.70
C ASN A 84 -5.77 -6.65 -6.45
N LYS A 85 -5.64 -7.31 -5.30
CA LYS A 85 -6.19 -6.84 -4.01
C LYS A 85 -5.25 -5.91 -3.25
N PHE A 86 -4.01 -5.80 -3.68
CA PHE A 86 -3.02 -4.92 -3.06
C PHE A 86 -3.02 -3.53 -3.70
N GLY A 87 -2.74 -2.52 -2.90
CA GLY A 87 -2.40 -1.19 -3.39
C GLY A 87 -1.06 -1.18 -4.15
N LEU A 88 -0.84 -0.17 -4.99
CA LEU A 88 0.39 -0.07 -5.78
C LEU A 88 1.63 0.09 -4.89
N SER A 89 1.55 0.95 -3.87
CA SER A 89 2.61 1.14 -2.87
C SER A 89 2.89 -0.15 -2.10
N GLN A 90 1.87 -0.92 -1.72
CA GLN A 90 2.04 -2.20 -1.04
C GLN A 90 2.78 -3.22 -1.91
N LEU A 91 2.38 -3.35 -3.19
CA LEU A 91 3.06 -4.23 -4.14
C LEU A 91 4.54 -3.84 -4.31
N HIS A 92 4.82 -2.53 -4.36
CA HIS A 92 6.19 -2.02 -4.46
C HIS A 92 7.01 -2.37 -3.20
N GLN A 93 6.46 -2.16 -2.01
CA GLN A 93 7.10 -2.50 -0.75
C GLN A 93 7.39 -4.00 -0.65
N LEU A 94 6.42 -4.85 -1.01
CA LEU A 94 6.60 -6.30 -1.01
C LEU A 94 7.69 -6.74 -1.99
N ARG A 95 7.71 -6.18 -3.22
CA ARG A 95 8.77 -6.44 -4.19
C ARG A 95 10.15 -6.07 -3.66
N GLY A 96 10.26 -4.96 -2.94
CA GLY A 96 11.51 -4.48 -2.32
C GLY A 96 12.02 -5.33 -1.16
N ARG A 97 11.27 -6.35 -0.68
CA ARG A 97 11.70 -7.24 0.40
C ARG A 97 12.63 -8.36 -0.04
N VAL A 98 12.78 -8.58 -1.33
CA VAL A 98 13.66 -9.59 -1.90
C VAL A 98 14.71 -8.92 -2.80
N GLY A 99 15.83 -9.62 -3.05
CA GLY A 99 16.83 -9.15 -4.00
C GLY A 99 17.81 -8.11 -3.47
N ARG A 100 17.91 -7.95 -2.17
CA ARG A 100 18.93 -7.08 -1.55
C ARG A 100 20.32 -7.73 -1.47
N GLY A 101 20.46 -8.97 -1.94
CA GLY A 101 21.72 -9.68 -2.07
C GLY A 101 22.33 -9.51 -3.46
N LYS A 102 23.42 -10.24 -3.73
CA LYS A 102 24.14 -10.25 -5.02
C LYS A 102 23.36 -10.94 -6.15
N LYS A 103 22.25 -11.64 -5.86
CA LYS A 103 21.48 -12.42 -6.83
C LYS A 103 20.30 -11.59 -7.36
N GLN A 104 20.03 -11.73 -8.66
CA GLN A 104 18.85 -11.14 -9.27
C GLN A 104 17.58 -11.71 -8.63
N ALA A 105 16.63 -10.82 -8.28
CA ALA A 105 15.37 -11.21 -7.69
C ALA A 105 14.24 -11.22 -8.70
N THR A 106 13.30 -12.15 -8.51
CA THR A 106 12.10 -12.27 -9.33
C THR A 106 10.86 -12.04 -8.47
N CYS A 107 9.95 -11.21 -8.96
CA CYS A 107 8.64 -10.98 -8.35
C CYS A 107 7.55 -11.55 -9.28
N ILE A 108 6.78 -12.52 -8.78
CA ILE A 108 5.67 -13.13 -9.50
C ILE A 108 4.36 -12.63 -8.90
N LEU A 109 3.52 -12.02 -9.74
CA LEU A 109 2.19 -11.57 -9.38
C LEU A 109 1.15 -12.56 -9.90
N ILE A 110 0.38 -13.19 -9.00
CA ILE A 110 -0.72 -14.09 -9.35
C ILE A 110 -2.03 -13.33 -9.16
N PHE A 111 -2.89 -13.31 -10.18
CA PHE A 111 -4.18 -12.64 -10.14
C PHE A 111 -5.21 -13.36 -11.02
N LYS A 112 -6.50 -13.11 -10.78
CA LYS A 112 -7.59 -13.65 -11.60
C LYS A 112 -7.69 -12.92 -12.93
N SER A 113 -8.19 -13.59 -13.98
CA SER A 113 -8.32 -13.04 -15.34
C SER A 113 -9.19 -11.76 -15.41
N ASN A 114 -10.25 -11.67 -14.61
CA ASN A 114 -11.16 -10.53 -14.60
C ASN A 114 -10.66 -9.42 -13.66
N LEU A 115 -9.69 -8.64 -14.14
CA LEU A 115 -9.19 -7.47 -13.41
C LEU A 115 -10.04 -6.24 -13.71
N SER A 116 -10.31 -5.43 -12.66
CA SER A 116 -10.79 -4.07 -12.85
C SER A 116 -9.74 -3.22 -13.58
N GLU A 117 -10.18 -2.14 -14.22
CA GLU A 117 -9.27 -1.23 -14.93
C GLU A 117 -8.17 -0.69 -14.01
N ASN A 118 -8.52 -0.26 -12.80
CA ASN A 118 -7.55 0.21 -11.80
C ASN A 118 -6.55 -0.87 -11.37
N ALA A 119 -6.98 -2.13 -11.25
CA ALA A 119 -6.07 -3.22 -10.94
C ALA A 119 -5.08 -3.49 -12.09
N ARG A 120 -5.53 -3.43 -13.34
CA ARG A 120 -4.66 -3.54 -14.52
C ARG A 120 -3.63 -2.42 -14.56
N LYS A 121 -4.06 -1.17 -14.32
CA LYS A 121 -3.16 0.00 -14.28
C LYS A 121 -2.08 -0.20 -13.23
N ARG A 122 -2.42 -0.57 -11.97
CA ARG A 122 -1.45 -0.82 -10.90
C ARG A 122 -0.42 -1.88 -11.27
N ILE A 123 -0.86 -3.03 -11.78
CA ILE A 123 0.04 -4.12 -12.19
C ILE A 123 0.95 -3.67 -13.35
N SER A 124 0.41 -2.93 -14.32
CA SER A 124 1.18 -2.40 -15.45
C SER A 124 2.26 -1.42 -15.00
N ILE A 125 1.93 -0.49 -14.09
CA ILE A 125 2.88 0.48 -13.52
C ILE A 125 4.01 -0.25 -12.79
N LEU A 126 3.67 -1.19 -11.92
CA LEU A 126 4.66 -1.96 -11.18
C LEU A 126 5.59 -2.76 -12.10
N LYS A 127 5.09 -3.26 -13.24
CA LYS A 127 5.88 -3.97 -14.24
C LYS A 127 6.83 -3.04 -15.00
N LYS A 128 6.43 -1.80 -15.24
CA LYS A 128 7.19 -0.83 -16.05
C LYS A 128 8.35 -0.20 -15.30
N SER A 129 8.23 0.00 -13.99
CA SER A 129 9.21 0.75 -13.22
C SER A 129 9.58 0.09 -11.89
N ASN A 130 10.84 0.30 -11.48
CA ASN A 130 11.36 0.00 -10.15
C ASN A 130 11.56 1.28 -9.33
N ASP A 131 11.37 2.44 -9.93
CA ASP A 131 11.53 3.73 -9.27
C ASP A 131 10.39 3.98 -8.28
N GLY A 132 10.75 4.13 -7.00
CA GLY A 132 9.78 4.34 -5.92
C GLY A 132 9.08 5.70 -6.00
N PHE A 133 9.75 6.75 -6.48
CA PHE A 133 9.15 8.07 -6.66
C PHE A 133 8.09 8.04 -7.76
N PHE A 134 8.42 7.48 -8.90
CA PHE A 134 7.47 7.27 -10.00
C PHE A 134 6.25 6.45 -9.55
N ILE A 135 6.47 5.35 -8.82
CA ILE A 135 5.39 4.51 -8.31
C ILE A 135 4.51 5.25 -7.30
N SER A 136 5.10 6.07 -6.43
CA SER A 136 4.35 6.88 -5.47
C SER A 136 3.49 7.93 -6.15
N GLU A 137 4.03 8.60 -7.18
CA GLU A 137 3.29 9.57 -7.98
C GLU A 137 2.11 8.93 -8.72
N GLU A 138 2.33 7.76 -9.33
CA GLU A 138 1.26 7.01 -10.01
C GLU A 138 0.21 6.44 -9.02
N ASP A 139 0.62 6.01 -7.82
CA ASP A 139 -0.32 5.57 -6.78
C ASP A 139 -1.21 6.72 -6.32
N MET A 140 -0.63 7.91 -6.18
CA MET A 140 -1.34 9.14 -5.86
C MET A 140 -2.37 9.51 -6.95
N LYS A 141 -1.98 9.42 -8.23
CA LYS A 141 -2.89 9.65 -9.37
C LYS A 141 -4.04 8.65 -9.38
N LEU A 142 -3.77 7.38 -9.08
CA LEU A 142 -4.79 6.32 -9.05
C LEU A 142 -5.76 6.42 -7.88
N ARG A 143 -5.30 6.89 -6.71
CA ARG A 143 -6.14 7.08 -5.52
C ARG A 143 -6.91 8.39 -5.54
N GLY A 144 -6.42 9.36 -6.28
CA GLY A 144 -6.85 10.74 -6.20
C GLY A 144 -6.27 11.46 -4.98
N PHE A 145 -6.24 12.80 -5.03
CA PHE A 145 -5.64 13.64 -3.98
C PHE A 145 -6.44 13.70 -2.67
N GLY A 146 -7.64 13.10 -2.62
CA GLY A 146 -8.55 13.17 -1.47
C GLY A 146 -8.01 12.56 -0.18
N ASP A 147 -7.10 11.59 -0.24
CA ASP A 147 -6.52 10.93 0.94
C ASP A 147 -5.38 11.74 1.60
N LEU A 148 -4.73 12.64 0.86
CA LEU A 148 -3.61 13.46 1.37
C LEU A 148 -4.04 14.54 2.36
N LEU A 149 -5.30 14.95 2.31
CA LEU A 149 -5.83 16.04 3.15
C LEU A 149 -6.68 15.55 4.34
N GLY A 150 -6.65 14.23 4.65
CA GLY A 150 -7.35 13.70 5.83
C GLY A 150 -8.88 13.69 5.73
N PHE A 151 -9.45 13.98 4.56
CA PHE A 151 -10.88 13.90 4.32
C PHE A 151 -11.32 12.47 4.04
N LYS A 152 -12.22 11.96 4.87
CA LYS A 152 -12.78 10.61 4.90
C LYS A 152 -12.96 9.96 3.52
N GLN A 153 -12.56 8.71 3.47
CA GLN A 153 -12.77 7.58 2.54
C GLN A 153 -14.02 7.57 1.63
N SER A 154 -14.32 8.61 0.91
CA SER A 154 -15.35 8.53 -0.10
C SER A 154 -14.94 9.29 -1.36
N GLY A 155 -14.55 8.52 -2.39
CA GLY A 155 -14.52 8.91 -3.80
C GLY A 155 -13.90 10.27 -4.12
N VAL A 156 -13.06 10.28 -5.13
CA VAL A 156 -12.40 11.43 -5.73
C VAL A 156 -13.04 12.77 -5.36
N LYS A 157 -12.47 13.49 -4.39
CA LYS A 157 -12.83 14.89 -4.19
C LYS A 157 -12.06 15.73 -5.21
N TYR A 158 -12.76 16.14 -6.22
CA TYR A 158 -12.30 17.18 -7.13
C TYR A 158 -12.26 18.49 -6.37
N PHE A 159 -11.13 19.21 -6.40
CA PHE A 159 -11.16 20.63 -6.06
C PHE A 159 -12.11 21.34 -7.04
N ARG A 160 -12.96 22.22 -6.53
CA ARG A 160 -13.99 22.88 -7.37
C ARG A 160 -13.40 23.74 -8.48
N LEU A 161 -12.21 24.31 -8.27
CA LEU A 161 -11.63 25.34 -9.13
C LEU A 161 -10.34 24.90 -9.83
N ALA A 162 -9.65 23.88 -9.35
CA ALA A 162 -8.35 23.49 -9.89
C ALA A 162 -8.11 21.97 -9.77
N ASP A 163 -7.38 21.42 -10.73
CA ASP A 163 -6.86 20.06 -10.69
C ASP A 163 -5.41 20.07 -10.20
N PRO A 164 -5.07 19.38 -9.10
CA PRO A 164 -3.71 19.39 -8.55
C PRO A 164 -2.61 18.90 -9.50
N ILE A 165 -2.96 18.10 -10.50
CA ILE A 165 -2.00 17.60 -11.49
C ILE A 165 -1.79 18.62 -12.61
N GLN A 166 -2.89 19.18 -13.11
CA GLN A 166 -2.85 20.09 -14.27
C GLN A 166 -2.48 21.53 -13.85
N ASN A 167 -2.81 21.92 -12.62
CA ASN A 167 -2.65 23.28 -12.12
C ASN A 167 -1.65 23.32 -10.95
N LYS A 168 -0.53 22.64 -11.04
CA LYS A 168 0.48 22.58 -9.99
C LYS A 168 1.00 23.95 -9.56
N ASP A 169 1.19 24.84 -10.51
CA ASP A 169 1.58 26.23 -10.30
C ASP A 169 0.58 27.03 -9.44
N LEU A 170 -0.73 26.80 -9.61
CA LEU A 170 -1.76 27.42 -8.79
C LEU A 170 -1.72 26.91 -7.34
N PHE A 171 -1.39 25.63 -7.13
CA PHE A 171 -1.26 25.07 -5.77
C PHE A 171 -0.02 25.61 -5.07
N GLU A 172 1.11 25.76 -5.78
CA GLU A 172 2.31 26.39 -5.25
C GLU A 172 2.07 27.86 -4.87
N LEU A 173 1.35 28.59 -5.70
CA LEU A 173 0.95 29.98 -5.42
C LEU A 173 0.00 30.06 -4.21
N ALA A 174 -0.99 29.18 -4.14
CA ALA A 174 -1.93 29.12 -3.01
C ALA A 174 -1.20 28.81 -1.69
N GLU A 175 -0.24 27.89 -1.68
CA GLU A 175 0.58 27.59 -0.51
C GLU A 175 1.39 28.81 -0.03
N GLN A 176 1.97 29.55 -0.97
CA GLN A 176 2.71 30.77 -0.64
C GLN A 176 1.78 31.84 -0.03
N GLU A 177 0.60 32.02 -0.59
CA GLU A 177 -0.38 33.00 -0.07
C GLU A 177 -0.95 32.58 1.29
N VAL A 178 -1.22 31.31 1.52
CA VAL A 178 -1.63 30.79 2.84
C VAL A 178 -0.57 31.09 3.89
N LYS A 179 0.70 30.78 3.62
CA LYS A 179 1.82 31.09 4.52
C LYS A 179 1.97 32.59 4.80
N ARG A 180 1.64 33.44 3.83
CA ARG A 180 1.64 34.89 4.00
C ARG A 180 0.47 35.37 4.88
N ILE A 181 -0.70 34.78 4.73
CA ILE A 181 -1.90 35.09 5.52
C ILE A 181 -1.72 34.62 6.96
N GLU A 182 -1.20 33.43 7.21
CA GLU A 182 -0.98 32.86 8.54
C GLU A 182 -0.01 33.68 9.39
N LYS A 183 0.97 34.35 8.80
CA LYS A 183 1.90 35.24 9.51
C LYS A 183 1.20 36.47 10.13
N ASN A 184 -0.06 36.74 9.79
CA ASN A 184 -0.78 37.90 10.27
C ASN A 184 -2.21 37.51 10.66
N GLU A 185 -2.41 37.17 11.96
CA GLU A 185 -3.69 36.66 12.49
C GLU A 185 -4.89 37.60 12.23
N LYS A 186 -4.66 38.92 12.11
CA LYS A 186 -5.70 39.90 11.74
C LYS A 186 -6.26 39.70 10.33
N ASN A 187 -5.53 39.02 9.45
CA ASN A 187 -5.98 38.72 8.09
C ASN A 187 -6.93 37.53 8.02
N LEU A 188 -6.83 36.55 8.92
CA LEU A 188 -7.70 35.38 8.94
C LEU A 188 -9.19 35.76 9.07
N SER A 189 -9.50 36.82 9.84
CA SER A 189 -10.88 37.26 9.98
C SER A 189 -11.51 37.77 8.68
N LYS A 190 -10.70 38.33 7.76
CA LYS A 190 -11.16 38.83 6.44
C LYS A 190 -11.56 37.69 5.50
N PHE A 191 -11.01 36.49 5.71
CA PHE A 191 -11.27 35.33 4.86
C PHE A 191 -12.33 34.37 5.41
N LYS A 192 -12.96 34.70 6.59
CA LYS A 192 -13.99 33.84 7.19
C LYS A 192 -15.12 33.49 6.22
N THR A 193 -15.60 34.44 5.46
CA THR A 193 -16.68 34.21 4.48
C THR A 193 -16.23 33.31 3.34
N LEU A 194 -14.99 33.48 2.87
CA LEU A 194 -14.42 32.62 1.81
C LEU A 194 -14.24 31.19 2.31
N ILE A 195 -13.68 31.03 3.51
CA ILE A 195 -13.50 29.72 4.15
C ILE A 195 -14.87 29.04 4.31
N LYS A 196 -15.86 29.74 4.83
CA LYS A 196 -17.22 29.23 5.02
C LYS A 196 -17.90 28.80 3.69
N LEU A 197 -17.66 29.51 2.60
CA LEU A 197 -18.18 29.21 1.27
C LEU A 197 -17.60 27.92 0.66
N TYR A 198 -16.37 27.57 1.04
CA TYR A 198 -15.65 26.43 0.47
C TYR A 198 -15.44 25.28 1.47
N ASP A 199 -15.72 25.48 2.77
CA ASP A 199 -15.66 24.46 3.79
C ASP A 199 -16.90 23.56 3.72
N GLN A 200 -16.70 22.35 3.16
CA GLN A 200 -17.79 21.39 3.00
C GLN A 200 -18.24 20.73 4.32
N ALA A 201 -17.47 20.87 5.39
CA ALA A 201 -17.81 20.28 6.68
C ALA A 201 -18.99 21.01 7.36
N GLU A 202 -19.13 22.32 7.15
CA GLU A 202 -20.26 23.11 7.69
C GLU A 202 -21.56 22.92 6.88
N ILE A 203 -21.47 22.69 5.57
CA ILE A 203 -22.67 22.54 4.70
C ILE A 203 -23.45 21.25 5.01
N ILE A 204 -22.77 20.22 5.53
CA ILE A 204 -23.41 18.93 5.87
C ILE A 204 -24.17 19.03 7.20
N ASN A 205 -23.74 19.88 8.12
CA ASN A 205 -24.40 20.07 9.43
C ASN A 205 -25.67 20.96 9.35
N ASP A 206 -25.79 21.82 8.33
CA ASP A 206 -26.97 22.65 8.11
C ASP A 206 -28.10 21.96 7.31
N LEU A 207 -27.84 20.72 6.80
CA LEU A 207 -28.79 19.90 6.02
C LEU A 207 -29.25 18.62 6.77
N ALA A 208 -28.82 18.43 8.02
CA ALA A 208 -29.25 17.35 8.92
C ALA A 208 -30.12 17.90 10.06
#